data_8eab9fd653751d8dd04cfdc487ad6a4b
#
_entry.id   8eab9fd653751d8dd04cfdc487ad6a4b
#
_cell.length_a   1.000
_cell.length_b   1.000
_cell.length_c   1.000
_cell.angle_alpha   90.00
_cell.angle_beta   90.00
_cell.angle_gamma   90.00
#
_symmetry.space_group_name_H-M   'P 1'
#
loop_
_entity.id
_entity.type
_entity.pdbx_description
1 polymer ?
#
loop_
_entity_poly.entity_id
_entity_poly.type
_entity_poly.pdbx_seq_one_letter_code
_entity_poly.pdbx_strand_id
1 'polypeptide(L)'
;MSELEPVPAATVVLVRQSLQEADIEVLLLQRNSRLVFHGGHWVFPGGRIDDKDFDSPGRELEYPAALRAAVRETKEESGIEINEEQLIHVAHWTTPPKLPRRFCTWFFICPLFDLVSVTVDNDEILDHKWISPRNAIAEAKAEEWVLPRPTMTTLSDIIEHRNLDDLVAAATVGKIRVFPKDSQYYRPAEMGYPE
;
A
#
# COMPACT_ATOMS: atom_id res chain seq x y z
N MET A 1 -0.01 -29.23 11.12
CA MET A 1 -0.73 -27.96 11.37
C MET A 1 -1.07 -27.42 10.00
N SER A 2 -2.35 -27.22 9.70
CA SER A 2 -2.77 -26.59 8.45
C SER A 2 -2.20 -25.17 8.37
N GLU A 3 -1.65 -24.81 7.22
CA GLU A 3 -1.22 -23.44 6.94
C GLU A 3 -2.43 -22.50 7.07
N LEU A 4 -2.22 -21.34 7.72
CA LEU A 4 -3.26 -20.30 7.76
C LEU A 4 -3.43 -19.71 6.37
N GLU A 5 -4.66 -19.65 5.87
CA GLU A 5 -4.96 -18.94 4.63
C GLU A 5 -4.68 -17.43 4.81
N PRO A 6 -4.03 -16.79 3.84
CA PRO A 6 -3.82 -15.35 3.90
C PRO A 6 -5.11 -14.58 3.67
N VAL A 7 -5.32 -13.52 4.43
CA VAL A 7 -6.47 -12.63 4.31
C VAL A 7 -6.22 -11.64 3.18
N PRO A 8 -7.17 -11.43 2.25
CA PRO A 8 -7.08 -10.41 1.22
C PRO A 8 -6.96 -9.00 1.81
N ALA A 9 -6.09 -8.18 1.23
CA ALA A 9 -5.82 -6.83 1.70
C ALA A 9 -5.43 -5.91 0.54
N ALA A 10 -5.49 -4.60 0.77
CA ALA A 10 -5.06 -3.59 -0.17
C ALA A 10 -4.19 -2.53 0.53
N THR A 11 -3.21 -2.00 -0.17
CA THR A 11 -2.29 -0.96 0.31
C THR A 11 -2.08 0.08 -0.78
N VAL A 12 -2.06 1.37 -0.39
CA VAL A 12 -1.93 2.49 -1.31
C VAL A 12 -0.66 3.28 -1.01
N VAL A 13 0.21 3.38 -1.99
CA VAL A 13 1.36 4.27 -1.99
C VAL A 13 0.90 5.63 -2.54
N LEU A 14 0.47 6.52 -1.65
CA LEU A 14 0.14 7.89 -2.03
C LEU A 14 1.44 8.64 -2.33
N VAL A 15 1.55 9.18 -3.53
CA VAL A 15 2.76 9.86 -4.00
C VAL A 15 2.42 11.24 -4.51
N ARG A 16 3.24 12.22 -4.16
CA ARG A 16 3.14 13.59 -4.69
C ARG A 16 4.51 14.12 -5.10
N GLN A 17 4.53 15.18 -5.92
CA GLN A 17 5.74 15.96 -6.12
C GLN A 17 6.06 16.74 -4.85
N SER A 18 7.32 16.71 -4.39
CA SER A 18 7.74 17.52 -3.25
C SER A 18 7.64 19.01 -3.57
N LEU A 19 7.22 19.79 -2.58
CA LEU A 19 7.16 21.26 -2.67
C LEU A 19 8.49 21.92 -2.35
N GLN A 20 9.40 21.20 -1.73
CA GLN A 20 10.64 21.75 -1.17
C GLN A 20 11.89 21.27 -1.94
N GLU A 21 11.82 20.09 -2.51
CA GLU A 21 12.95 19.43 -3.17
C GLU A 21 12.55 18.97 -4.58
N ALA A 22 13.55 18.81 -5.46
CA ALA A 22 13.34 18.17 -6.76
C ALA A 22 13.27 16.64 -6.59
N ASP A 23 12.25 16.16 -5.87
CA ASP A 23 12.03 14.75 -5.54
C ASP A 23 10.52 14.47 -5.36
N ILE A 24 10.17 13.21 -5.33
CA ILE A 24 8.82 12.77 -4.94
C ILE A 24 8.76 12.53 -3.43
N GLU A 25 7.56 12.65 -2.87
CA GLU A 25 7.26 12.27 -1.49
C GLU A 25 6.16 11.22 -1.46
N VAL A 26 6.29 10.28 -0.54
CA VAL A 26 5.24 9.31 -0.20
C VAL A 26 4.66 9.61 1.17
N LEU A 27 3.38 9.29 1.37
CA LEU A 27 2.76 9.32 2.69
C LEU A 27 3.06 8.03 3.44
N LEU A 28 3.69 8.15 4.60
CA LEU A 28 3.80 7.07 5.58
C LEU A 28 3.02 7.42 6.85
N LEU A 29 2.39 6.41 7.42
CA LEU A 29 1.57 6.48 8.62
C LEU A 29 2.24 5.68 9.74
N GLN A 30 2.31 6.23 10.95
CA GLN A 30 2.84 5.53 12.12
C GLN A 30 1.72 4.80 12.84
N ARG A 31 1.78 3.47 12.86
CA ARG A 31 0.81 2.64 13.57
C ARG A 31 1.01 2.73 15.08
N ASN A 32 -0.09 2.76 15.80
CA ASN A 32 -0.08 2.75 17.27
C ASN A 32 0.73 1.54 17.78
N SER A 33 1.72 1.79 18.63
CA SER A 33 2.61 0.76 19.19
C SER A 33 1.87 -0.30 20.02
N ARG A 34 0.64 -0.02 20.47
CA ARG A 34 -0.21 -0.97 21.19
C ARG A 34 -0.86 -2.03 20.29
N LEU A 35 -0.81 -1.84 18.98
CA LEU A 35 -1.38 -2.79 18.03
C LEU A 35 -0.54 -4.07 17.97
N VAL A 36 -1.21 -5.20 17.92
CA VAL A 36 -0.59 -6.54 17.88
C VAL A 36 0.21 -6.77 16.59
N PHE A 37 -0.18 -6.09 15.48
CA PHE A 37 0.45 -6.26 14.19
C PHE A 37 1.07 -4.95 13.71
N HIS A 38 2.38 -4.97 13.51
CA HIS A 38 3.17 -3.80 13.09
C HIS A 38 3.00 -2.54 13.96
N GLY A 39 2.74 -2.70 15.27
CA GLY A 39 2.69 -1.56 16.19
C GLY A 39 4.00 -0.78 16.19
N GLY A 40 3.91 0.54 16.09
CA GLY A 40 5.07 1.44 16.01
C GLY A 40 5.77 1.52 14.65
N HIS A 41 5.38 0.67 13.68
CA HIS A 41 5.95 0.69 12.33
C HIS A 41 5.37 1.84 11.50
N TRP A 42 6.20 2.32 10.57
CA TRP A 42 5.75 3.22 9.52
C TRP A 42 5.34 2.43 8.29
N VAL A 43 4.10 2.63 7.85
CA VAL A 43 3.46 1.86 6.78
C VAL A 43 2.76 2.79 5.78
N PHE A 44 2.45 2.28 4.60
CA PHE A 44 1.50 2.93 3.71
C PHE A 44 0.07 2.73 4.21
N PRO A 45 -0.88 3.63 3.89
CA PRO A 45 -2.30 3.40 4.13
C PRO A 45 -2.77 2.07 3.55
N GLY A 46 -3.61 1.35 4.29
CA GLY A 46 -4.18 0.11 3.79
C GLY A 46 -4.66 -0.84 4.89
N GLY A 47 -5.49 -1.78 4.48
CA GLY A 47 -6.09 -2.75 5.38
C GLY A 47 -6.70 -3.94 4.66
N ARG A 48 -7.55 -4.68 5.35
CA ARG A 48 -8.22 -5.86 4.82
C ARG A 48 -9.29 -5.48 3.81
N ILE A 49 -9.52 -6.37 2.85
CA ILE A 49 -10.72 -6.33 2.03
C ILE A 49 -11.85 -6.91 2.88
N ASP A 50 -12.86 -6.10 3.20
CA ASP A 50 -14.02 -6.48 3.98
C ASP A 50 -15.18 -6.93 3.07
N ASP A 51 -16.15 -7.65 3.62
CA ASP A 51 -17.33 -8.11 2.87
C ASP A 51 -18.08 -6.95 2.18
N LYS A 52 -18.08 -5.75 2.79
CA LYS A 52 -18.69 -4.54 2.23
C LYS A 52 -18.00 -4.01 0.98
N ASP A 53 -16.75 -4.42 0.74
CA ASP A 53 -15.98 -4.02 -0.43
C ASP A 53 -16.31 -4.86 -1.69
N PHE A 54 -17.04 -5.98 -1.53
CA PHE A 54 -17.53 -6.79 -2.65
C PHE A 54 -18.90 -6.32 -3.16
N ASP A 55 -19.12 -6.37 -4.48
CA ASP A 55 -20.36 -5.86 -5.11
C ASP A 55 -21.62 -6.64 -4.75
N SER A 56 -21.50 -7.95 -4.57
CA SER A 56 -22.62 -8.84 -4.27
C SER A 56 -22.14 -10.19 -3.76
N PRO A 57 -22.88 -10.85 -2.88
CA PRO A 57 -22.61 -12.22 -2.50
C PRO A 57 -22.58 -13.14 -3.74
N GLY A 58 -21.51 -13.88 -3.94
CA GLY A 58 -21.37 -14.84 -5.05
C GLY A 58 -20.78 -14.29 -6.36
N ARG A 59 -20.41 -13.01 -6.43
CA ARG A 59 -19.57 -12.41 -7.48
C ARG A 59 -18.34 -11.76 -6.86
N GLU A 60 -17.58 -12.58 -6.21
CA GLU A 60 -16.45 -12.15 -5.38
C GLU A 60 -15.17 -12.01 -6.22
N LEU A 61 -15.16 -11.05 -7.14
CA LEU A 61 -13.91 -10.67 -7.81
C LEU A 61 -13.09 -9.82 -6.87
N GLU A 62 -11.93 -10.34 -6.48
CA GLU A 62 -11.08 -9.74 -5.44
C GLU A 62 -10.47 -8.42 -5.90
N TYR A 63 -10.10 -8.26 -7.18
CA TYR A 63 -9.47 -7.03 -7.66
C TYR A 63 -10.36 -5.79 -7.55
N PRO A 64 -11.63 -5.79 -8.00
CA PRO A 64 -12.54 -4.66 -7.76
C PRO A 64 -12.78 -4.39 -6.28
N ALA A 65 -12.86 -5.43 -5.45
CA ALA A 65 -12.97 -5.27 -4.00
C ALA A 65 -11.69 -4.65 -3.39
N ALA A 66 -10.51 -5.01 -3.92
CA ALA A 66 -9.24 -4.42 -3.49
C ALA A 66 -9.17 -2.92 -3.80
N LEU A 67 -9.68 -2.47 -4.97
CA LEU A 67 -9.76 -1.05 -5.31
C LEU A 67 -10.65 -0.29 -4.31
N ARG A 68 -11.83 -0.82 -3.97
CA ARG A 68 -12.74 -0.21 -2.99
C ARG A 68 -12.15 -0.19 -1.58
N ALA A 69 -11.53 -1.29 -1.15
CA ALA A 69 -10.83 -1.34 0.12
C ALA A 69 -9.69 -0.31 0.19
N ALA A 70 -8.91 -0.17 -0.90
CA ALA A 70 -7.85 0.82 -1.00
C ALA A 70 -8.36 2.26 -0.82
N VAL A 71 -9.46 2.61 -1.47
CA VAL A 71 -10.12 3.93 -1.33
C VAL A 71 -10.63 4.14 0.09
N ARG A 72 -11.33 3.16 0.65
CA ARG A 72 -11.92 3.22 2.00
C ARG A 72 -10.85 3.35 3.08
N GLU A 73 -9.84 2.47 3.09
CA GLU A 73 -8.77 2.48 4.08
C GLU A 73 -7.94 3.77 4.02
N THR A 74 -7.66 4.28 2.80
CA THR A 74 -6.98 5.57 2.64
C THR A 74 -7.75 6.69 3.32
N LYS A 75 -9.08 6.74 3.15
CA LYS A 75 -9.93 7.75 3.79
C LYS A 75 -10.01 7.54 5.31
N GLU A 76 -10.18 6.31 5.78
CA GLU A 76 -10.28 5.97 7.20
C GLU A 76 -9.00 6.32 7.96
N GLU A 77 -7.82 5.98 7.41
CA GLU A 77 -6.54 6.15 8.10
C GLU A 77 -5.89 7.53 7.91
N SER A 78 -6.15 8.23 6.80
CA SER A 78 -5.47 9.50 6.46
C SER A 78 -6.40 10.68 6.20
N GLY A 79 -7.71 10.46 6.12
CA GLY A 79 -8.69 11.47 5.73
C GLY A 79 -8.63 11.89 4.26
N ILE A 80 -7.72 11.31 3.46
CA ILE A 80 -7.56 11.65 2.05
C ILE A 80 -8.58 10.91 1.21
N GLU A 81 -9.30 11.64 0.36
CA GLU A 81 -10.24 11.07 -0.60
C GLU A 81 -9.55 10.84 -1.95
N ILE A 82 -9.61 9.61 -2.42
CA ILE A 82 -9.10 9.19 -3.73
C ILE A 82 -10.18 8.40 -4.48
N ASN A 83 -9.98 8.17 -5.77
CA ASN A 83 -10.86 7.38 -6.61
C ASN A 83 -10.17 6.12 -7.11
N GLU A 84 -10.94 5.06 -7.38
CA GLU A 84 -10.44 3.79 -7.91
C GLU A 84 -9.64 3.97 -9.21
N GLU A 85 -10.05 4.90 -10.08
CA GLU A 85 -9.41 5.21 -11.37
C GLU A 85 -8.00 5.81 -11.23
N GLN A 86 -7.64 6.34 -10.05
CA GLN A 86 -6.30 6.87 -9.77
C GLN A 86 -5.33 5.78 -9.34
N LEU A 87 -5.81 4.56 -9.06
CA LEU A 87 -5.03 3.47 -8.53
C LEU A 87 -4.31 2.70 -9.64
N ILE A 88 -2.99 2.65 -9.57
CA ILE A 88 -2.13 1.90 -10.49
C ILE A 88 -1.60 0.68 -9.75
N HIS A 89 -2.03 -0.52 -10.16
CA HIS A 89 -1.56 -1.77 -9.56
C HIS A 89 -0.10 -2.04 -9.92
N VAL A 90 0.77 -2.20 -8.93
CA VAL A 90 2.22 -2.35 -9.14
C VAL A 90 2.81 -3.60 -8.52
N ALA A 91 2.20 -4.15 -7.47
CA ALA A 91 2.71 -5.35 -6.83
C ALA A 91 1.62 -6.14 -6.10
N HIS A 92 1.89 -7.43 -5.88
CA HIS A 92 1.09 -8.29 -5.01
C HIS A 92 2.00 -9.04 -4.04
N TRP A 93 1.68 -8.95 -2.75
CA TRP A 93 2.47 -9.53 -1.67
C TRP A 93 1.69 -10.59 -0.91
N THR A 94 2.25 -11.79 -0.79
CA THR A 94 1.72 -12.83 0.08
C THR A 94 2.66 -13.06 1.25
N THR A 95 2.14 -12.93 2.45
CA THR A 95 2.90 -13.17 3.69
C THR A 95 3.37 -14.64 3.76
N PRO A 96 4.63 -14.90 4.17
CA PRO A 96 5.15 -16.25 4.32
C PRO A 96 4.30 -17.15 5.23
N PRO A 97 4.25 -18.48 4.95
CA PRO A 97 3.32 -19.40 5.63
C PRO A 97 3.55 -19.58 7.13
N LYS A 98 4.72 -19.28 7.64
CA LYS A 98 5.08 -19.51 9.06
C LYS A 98 4.69 -18.37 9.99
N LEU A 99 4.12 -17.27 9.50
CA LEU A 99 3.75 -16.14 10.32
C LEU A 99 2.34 -16.31 10.91
N PRO A 100 2.09 -15.80 12.14
CA PRO A 100 0.83 -15.98 12.86
C PRO A 100 -0.34 -15.22 12.23
N ARG A 101 -0.06 -14.26 11.37
CA ARG A 101 -1.04 -13.53 10.54
C ARG A 101 -0.49 -13.46 9.13
N ARG A 102 -1.35 -13.75 8.17
CA ARG A 102 -0.98 -13.75 6.76
C ARG A 102 -1.94 -12.91 5.96
N PHE A 103 -1.40 -12.18 5.00
CA PHE A 103 -2.15 -11.35 4.08
C PHE A 103 -1.72 -11.65 2.65
N CYS A 104 -2.64 -11.54 1.71
CA CYS A 104 -2.37 -11.41 0.29
C CYS A 104 -2.81 -10.00 -0.12
N THR A 105 -1.84 -9.14 -0.39
CA THR A 105 -2.04 -7.70 -0.45
C THR A 105 -1.78 -7.16 -1.84
N TRP A 106 -2.78 -6.47 -2.39
CA TRP A 106 -2.69 -5.67 -3.60
C TRP A 106 -2.03 -4.33 -3.28
N PHE A 107 -0.95 -4.00 -3.99
CA PHE A 107 -0.25 -2.73 -3.83
C PHE A 107 -0.55 -1.81 -5.00
N PHE A 108 -1.03 -0.62 -4.69
CA PHE A 108 -1.36 0.40 -5.67
C PHE A 108 -0.50 1.65 -5.46
N ILE A 109 -0.06 2.29 -6.54
CA ILE A 109 0.42 3.68 -6.51
C ILE A 109 -0.77 4.58 -6.83
N CYS A 110 -0.93 5.65 -6.06
CA CYS A 110 -1.92 6.69 -6.30
C CYS A 110 -1.22 8.07 -6.36
N PRO A 111 -1.08 8.66 -7.55
CA PRO A 111 -0.51 10.00 -7.68
C PRO A 111 -1.49 11.06 -7.19
N LEU A 112 -0.99 12.02 -6.44
CA LEU A 112 -1.72 13.20 -5.98
C LEU A 112 -1.11 14.44 -6.62
N PHE A 113 -1.86 15.08 -7.49
CA PHE A 113 -1.44 16.30 -8.21
C PHE A 113 -1.81 17.56 -7.45
N ASP A 114 -2.79 17.47 -6.55
CA ASP A 114 -3.22 18.57 -5.70
C ASP A 114 -2.69 18.40 -4.28
N LEU A 115 -2.60 19.53 -3.55
CA LEU A 115 -2.27 19.52 -2.14
C LEU A 115 -3.44 18.98 -1.32
N VAL A 116 -3.18 17.97 -0.52
CA VAL A 116 -4.17 17.36 0.37
C VAL A 116 -3.75 17.49 1.83
N SER A 117 -4.72 17.68 2.70
CA SER A 117 -4.52 17.64 4.14
C SER A 117 -4.64 16.21 4.63
N VAL A 118 -3.76 15.81 5.56
CA VAL A 118 -3.82 14.51 6.23
C VAL A 118 -4.44 14.70 7.60
N THR A 119 -5.40 13.85 7.93
CA THR A 119 -6.02 13.79 9.26
C THR A 119 -6.06 12.34 9.70
N VAL A 120 -5.23 11.99 10.69
CA VAL A 120 -5.19 10.64 11.26
C VAL A 120 -6.25 10.46 12.35
N ASP A 121 -6.66 9.20 12.58
CA ASP A 121 -7.72 8.87 13.54
C ASP A 121 -7.28 8.98 15.01
N ASN A 122 -5.97 9.00 15.29
CA ASN A 122 -5.36 9.02 16.63
C ASN A 122 -5.67 7.78 17.50
N ASP A 123 -6.15 6.71 16.90
CA ASP A 123 -6.40 5.43 17.56
C ASP A 123 -5.51 4.33 16.95
N GLU A 124 -5.70 4.02 15.69
CA GLU A 124 -4.87 3.07 14.93
C GLU A 124 -3.61 3.74 14.39
N ILE A 125 -3.73 4.94 13.86
CA ILE A 125 -2.65 5.77 13.31
C ILE A 125 -2.40 6.97 14.21
N LEU A 126 -1.18 7.10 14.72
CA LEU A 126 -0.80 8.16 15.66
C LEU A 126 -0.11 9.34 15.01
N ASP A 127 0.56 9.13 13.88
CA ASP A 127 1.32 10.17 13.20
C ASP A 127 1.39 9.89 11.69
N HIS A 128 1.73 10.91 10.92
CA HIS A 128 1.92 10.80 9.49
C HIS A 128 3.09 11.65 9.01
N LYS A 129 3.69 11.26 7.91
CA LYS A 129 4.77 12.04 7.31
C LYS A 129 4.79 11.89 5.80
N TRP A 130 4.86 13.03 5.11
CA TRP A 130 5.29 13.09 3.72
C TRP A 130 6.81 13.09 3.70
N ILE A 131 7.41 12.13 3.02
CA ILE A 131 8.86 11.93 3.02
C ILE A 131 9.33 11.35 1.69
N SER A 132 10.50 11.76 1.22
CA SER A 132 11.05 11.13 0.03
C SER A 132 11.42 9.67 0.30
N PRO A 133 11.30 8.77 -0.71
CA PRO A 133 11.69 7.36 -0.56
C PRO A 133 13.12 7.19 -0.02
N ARG A 134 14.02 8.04 -0.47
CA ARG A 134 15.43 8.07 -0.05
C ARG A 134 15.58 8.37 1.44
N ASN A 135 14.87 9.39 1.91
CA ASN A 135 14.94 9.79 3.32
C ASN A 135 14.26 8.73 4.22
N ALA A 136 13.12 8.16 3.82
CA ALA A 136 12.47 7.08 4.58
C ALA A 136 13.38 5.86 4.74
N ILE A 137 14.11 5.46 3.69
CA ILE A 137 15.09 4.38 3.75
C ILE A 137 16.28 4.75 4.64
N ALA A 138 16.70 6.02 4.64
CA ALA A 138 17.78 6.50 5.51
C ALA A 138 17.39 6.44 6.99
N GLU A 139 16.18 6.88 7.34
CA GLU A 139 15.62 6.76 8.71
C GLU A 139 15.58 5.30 9.18
N ALA A 140 15.18 4.38 8.29
CA ALA A 140 15.15 2.96 8.62
C ALA A 140 16.56 2.37 8.81
N LYS A 141 17.56 2.81 8.02
CA LYS A 141 18.96 2.39 8.20
C LYS A 141 19.60 2.96 9.44
N ALA A 142 19.15 4.12 9.90
CA ALA A 142 19.58 4.73 11.17
C ALA A 142 18.86 4.11 12.40
N GLU A 143 17.99 3.11 12.19
CA GLU A 143 17.18 2.45 13.21
C GLU A 143 16.19 3.38 13.93
N GLU A 144 15.93 4.57 13.36
CA GLU A 144 14.93 5.51 13.88
C GLU A 144 13.50 5.07 13.51
N TRP A 145 13.35 4.42 12.35
CA TRP A 145 12.08 3.93 11.85
C TRP A 145 12.11 2.43 11.60
N VAL A 146 11.00 1.78 11.90
CA VAL A 146 10.79 0.37 11.52
C VAL A 146 9.85 0.32 10.33
N LEU A 147 10.37 -0.14 9.20
CA LEU A 147 9.62 -0.33 7.96
C LEU A 147 9.40 -1.83 7.70
N PRO A 148 8.16 -2.29 7.51
CA PRO A 148 7.91 -3.64 7.04
C PRO A 148 8.61 -3.92 5.70
N ARG A 149 8.97 -5.19 5.46
CA ARG A 149 9.67 -5.58 4.23
C ARG A 149 8.95 -5.13 2.94
N PRO A 150 7.62 -5.26 2.81
CA PRO A 150 6.91 -4.74 1.64
C PRO A 150 7.08 -3.23 1.46
N THR A 151 6.97 -2.45 2.54
CA THR A 151 7.18 -1.00 2.52
C THR A 151 8.59 -0.65 2.07
N MET A 152 9.61 -1.26 2.67
CA MET A 152 11.02 -1.04 2.30
C MET A 152 11.29 -1.38 0.84
N THR A 153 10.75 -2.50 0.34
CA THR A 153 10.94 -2.93 -1.04
C THR A 153 10.27 -1.96 -2.01
N THR A 154 9.03 -1.55 -1.73
CA THR A 154 8.31 -0.58 -2.57
C THR A 154 9.03 0.77 -2.63
N LEU A 155 9.52 1.28 -1.49
CA LEU A 155 10.34 2.50 -1.46
C LEU A 155 11.61 2.35 -2.31
N SER A 156 12.27 1.19 -2.25
CA SER A 156 13.46 0.90 -3.06
C SER A 156 13.16 0.82 -4.55
N ASP A 157 11.96 0.37 -4.92
CA ASP A 157 11.55 0.26 -6.32
C ASP A 157 11.31 1.64 -6.95
N ILE A 158 10.86 2.62 -6.18
CA ILE A 158 10.52 3.97 -6.66
C ILE A 158 11.59 5.02 -6.37
N ILE A 159 12.67 4.67 -5.67
CA ILE A 159 13.70 5.60 -5.18
C ILE A 159 14.40 6.40 -6.29
N GLU A 160 14.49 5.85 -7.49
CA GLU A 160 15.17 6.50 -8.63
C GLU A 160 14.28 7.53 -9.35
N HIS A 161 12.96 7.48 -9.11
CA HIS A 161 12.03 8.46 -9.65
C HIS A 161 12.04 9.73 -8.81
N ARG A 162 12.30 10.86 -9.43
CA ARG A 162 12.30 12.18 -8.77
C ARG A 162 11.18 13.08 -9.26
N ASN A 163 10.49 12.66 -10.29
CA ASN A 163 9.39 13.36 -10.91
C ASN A 163 8.14 12.47 -10.86
N LEU A 164 7.00 13.05 -10.47
CA LEU A 164 5.75 12.30 -10.32
C LEU A 164 5.24 11.74 -11.65
N ASP A 165 5.32 12.52 -12.73
CA ASP A 165 4.86 12.08 -14.05
C ASP A 165 5.70 10.92 -14.59
N ASP A 166 7.02 10.94 -14.35
CA ASP A 166 7.93 9.85 -14.72
C ASP A 166 7.60 8.57 -13.95
N LEU A 167 7.31 8.67 -12.65
CA LEU A 167 6.87 7.54 -11.85
C LEU A 167 5.55 6.96 -12.35
N VAL A 168 4.55 7.82 -12.62
CA VAL A 168 3.24 7.40 -13.12
C VAL A 168 3.39 6.69 -14.46
N ALA A 169 4.15 7.25 -15.39
CA ALA A 169 4.41 6.63 -16.69
C ALA A 169 5.09 5.25 -16.54
N ALA A 170 6.10 5.16 -15.68
CA ALA A 170 6.81 3.89 -15.43
C ALA A 170 5.90 2.86 -14.75
N ALA A 171 5.09 3.25 -13.77
CA ALA A 171 4.17 2.37 -13.06
C ALA A 171 3.05 1.83 -13.97
N THR A 172 2.51 2.68 -14.87
CA THR A 172 1.43 2.30 -15.78
C THR A 172 1.84 1.21 -16.79
N VAL A 173 3.07 1.24 -17.27
CA VAL A 173 3.59 0.26 -18.24
C VAL A 173 4.45 -0.83 -17.59
N GLY A 174 4.69 -0.71 -16.31
CA GLY A 174 5.55 -1.61 -15.54
C GLY A 174 4.93 -3.00 -15.36
N LYS A 175 5.81 -3.98 -15.11
CA LYS A 175 5.34 -5.32 -14.76
C LYS A 175 4.94 -5.38 -13.28
N ILE A 176 3.78 -5.98 -13.01
CA ILE A 176 3.35 -6.28 -11.65
C ILE A 176 4.39 -7.17 -10.96
N ARG A 177 4.84 -6.75 -9.79
CA ARG A 177 5.79 -7.53 -8.98
C ARG A 177 5.05 -8.43 -8.02
N VAL A 178 5.30 -9.73 -8.10
CA VAL A 178 4.62 -10.73 -7.25
C VAL A 178 5.60 -11.32 -6.25
N PHE A 179 5.21 -11.36 -4.97
CA PHE A 179 6.01 -11.86 -3.87
C PHE A 179 5.22 -12.89 -3.02
N PRO A 180 5.69 -14.14 -2.93
CA PRO A 180 6.76 -14.74 -3.74
C PRO A 180 6.36 -14.79 -5.21
N LYS A 181 7.34 -14.90 -6.11
CA LYS A 181 7.11 -14.85 -7.56
C LYS A 181 6.04 -15.80 -8.07
N ASP A 182 5.93 -16.97 -7.46
CA ASP A 182 4.98 -18.02 -7.85
C ASP A 182 3.86 -18.17 -6.79
N SER A 183 3.36 -17.06 -6.24
CA SER A 183 2.29 -17.08 -5.26
C SER A 183 1.02 -17.68 -5.85
N GLN A 184 0.51 -18.76 -5.25
CA GLN A 184 -0.78 -19.36 -5.62
C GLN A 184 -1.99 -18.46 -5.30
N TYR A 185 -1.77 -17.41 -4.51
CA TYR A 185 -2.78 -16.43 -4.11
C TYR A 185 -2.85 -15.23 -5.06
N TYR A 186 -2.08 -15.23 -6.14
CA TYR A 186 -2.16 -14.19 -7.18
C TYR A 186 -2.52 -14.84 -8.52
N ARG A 187 -3.79 -14.78 -8.87
CA ARG A 187 -4.37 -15.31 -10.11
C ARG A 187 -5.19 -14.21 -10.78
N PRO A 188 -4.53 -13.21 -11.38
CA PRO A 188 -5.18 -11.98 -11.82
C PRO A 188 -6.39 -12.19 -12.73
N ALA A 189 -6.31 -13.09 -13.71
CA ALA A 189 -7.43 -13.38 -14.61
C ALA A 189 -8.67 -13.90 -13.87
N GLU A 190 -8.49 -14.73 -12.82
CA GLU A 190 -9.61 -15.26 -12.02
C GLU A 190 -10.12 -14.23 -11.00
N MET A 191 -9.29 -13.26 -10.63
CA MET A 191 -9.57 -12.26 -9.60
C MET A 191 -10.19 -10.97 -10.16
N GLY A 192 -10.42 -10.91 -11.50
CA GLY A 192 -11.05 -9.76 -12.16
C GLY A 192 -10.10 -8.61 -12.49
N TYR A 193 -8.79 -8.86 -12.50
CA TYR A 193 -7.83 -7.90 -13.03
C TYR A 193 -8.01 -7.79 -14.55
N PRO A 194 -8.12 -6.57 -15.13
CA PRO A 194 -8.28 -6.39 -16.57
C PRO A 194 -7.05 -6.85 -17.34
N GLU A 195 -7.28 -7.51 -18.49
CA GLU A 195 -6.22 -7.93 -19.42
C GLU A 195 -5.58 -6.74 -20.15
#